data_7f0c9a09bc59b1f7ecfbe45d2917fd0e
#
_entry.id   7f0c9a09bc59b1f7ecfbe45d2917fd0e
#
_cell.length_a   1.000
_cell.length_b   1.000
_cell.length_c   1.000
_cell.angle_alpha   90.00
_cell.angle_beta   90.00
_cell.angle_gamma   90.00
#
_symmetry.space_group_name_H-M   'P 1'
#
loop_
_entity.id
_entity.type
_entity.pdbx_description
1 polymer ?
#
loop_
_entity_poly.entity_id
_entity_poly.type
_entity_poly.pdbx_seq_one_letter_code
_entity_poly.pdbx_strand_id
1 'polypeptide(L)'
;MKILFHHRIASADGQFVHMTELTRALRKAGHEVLIVGPHLSEGSALGESSGLIKRLKRMLPGALYEVLEFLYSIAALWRLARAAWAFKPDAIYERYNLHLHAGRFVARAMGVKLLLEVNAPLTEERAAYGGLKLKDFAAWSDRLIWRGADYVLPVTDALADYVRKAGVPEERIVVIPNGVDLAMYPGRVEHEAAKARLGLDGKVVLGFVGFVRDWHGLPQIIDFVAQRRDLPLYLLIVGDGLDRARLEARIAELGIGDRARITGFVPRTEVPVYIAAFDVALQPAVTAWASPLKLFEYLAAGCAVIAPDARNIREVLTHQRDALLFDPADAGQLVESLRRLCDEPELRERLGEQGRRLVIERPFTWEHNAAVVARLAQPGGTRASTGIVGQGERP
;
A
#
# COMPACT_ATOMS: atom_id res chain seq x y z
N MET A 1 -17.38 -6.10 -19.09
CA MET A 1 -18.04 -6.74 -17.94
C MET A 1 -18.44 -5.69 -16.92
N LYS A 2 -19.46 -5.99 -16.13
CA LYS A 2 -19.91 -5.17 -14.99
C LYS A 2 -19.28 -5.69 -13.71
N ILE A 3 -18.44 -4.90 -13.07
CA ILE A 3 -17.76 -5.25 -11.82
C ILE A 3 -18.28 -4.36 -10.71
N LEU A 4 -18.82 -4.94 -9.64
CA LEU A 4 -19.23 -4.20 -8.48
C LEU A 4 -18.09 -4.22 -7.46
N PHE A 5 -17.49 -3.03 -7.19
CA PHE A 5 -16.41 -2.85 -6.23
C PHE A 5 -16.97 -2.43 -4.88
N HIS A 6 -16.81 -3.29 -3.86
CA HIS A 6 -17.29 -3.03 -2.50
C HIS A 6 -16.15 -2.77 -1.53
N HIS A 7 -16.28 -1.75 -0.68
CA HIS A 7 -15.27 -1.39 0.30
C HIS A 7 -15.85 -0.74 1.56
N ARG A 8 -15.00 -0.65 2.61
CA ARG A 8 -15.26 0.11 3.84
C ARG A 8 -14.15 1.14 4.13
N ILE A 9 -13.46 1.62 3.11
CA ILE A 9 -12.42 2.65 3.24
C ILE A 9 -13.09 3.91 3.78
N ALA A 10 -12.52 4.46 4.86
CA ALA A 10 -13.05 5.63 5.55
C ALA A 10 -12.08 6.83 5.57
N SER A 11 -10.89 6.69 4.96
CA SER A 11 -9.85 7.73 4.91
C SER A 11 -9.24 7.82 3.52
N ALA A 12 -8.79 9.01 3.15
CA ALA A 12 -8.10 9.27 1.88
C ALA A 12 -6.60 8.95 1.98
N ASP A 13 -6.28 7.73 2.39
CA ASP A 13 -4.91 7.22 2.54
C ASP A 13 -4.52 6.28 1.37
N GLY A 14 -3.45 5.49 1.55
CA GLY A 14 -3.00 4.51 0.56
C GLY A 14 -4.07 3.51 0.12
N GLN A 15 -5.07 3.24 0.97
CA GLN A 15 -6.18 2.35 0.62
C GLN A 15 -7.09 2.99 -0.43
N PHE A 16 -7.33 4.29 -0.31
CA PHE A 16 -8.10 5.06 -1.29
C PHE A 16 -7.36 5.16 -2.63
N VAL A 17 -6.04 5.36 -2.59
CA VAL A 17 -5.19 5.36 -3.80
C VAL A 17 -5.29 4.02 -4.52
N HIS A 18 -5.11 2.90 -3.82
CA HIS A 18 -5.23 1.56 -4.41
C HIS A 18 -6.59 1.37 -5.11
N MET A 19 -7.69 1.66 -4.40
CA MET A 19 -9.04 1.53 -4.96
C MET A 19 -9.22 2.38 -6.23
N THR A 20 -8.78 3.64 -6.17
CA THR A 20 -8.92 4.59 -7.28
C THR A 20 -8.13 4.14 -8.50
N GLU A 21 -6.88 3.72 -8.31
CA GLU A 21 -6.01 3.28 -9.41
C GLU A 21 -6.52 1.98 -10.05
N LEU A 22 -6.87 0.98 -9.25
CA LEU A 22 -7.40 -0.28 -9.77
C LEU A 22 -8.73 -0.07 -10.52
N THR A 23 -9.64 0.71 -9.96
CA THR A 23 -10.94 0.98 -10.62
C THR A 23 -10.77 1.83 -11.88
N ARG A 24 -9.80 2.76 -11.91
CA ARG A 24 -9.42 3.51 -13.12
C ARG A 24 -8.89 2.56 -14.21
N ALA A 25 -7.98 1.66 -13.87
CA ALA A 25 -7.42 0.69 -14.79
C ALA A 25 -8.49 -0.25 -15.35
N LEU A 26 -9.41 -0.74 -14.52
CA LEU A 26 -10.54 -1.55 -14.97
C LEU A 26 -11.45 -0.78 -15.95
N ARG A 27 -11.76 0.49 -15.68
CA ARG A 27 -12.56 1.33 -16.59
C ARG A 27 -11.82 1.59 -17.90
N LYS A 28 -10.51 1.87 -17.84
CA LYS A 28 -9.64 2.04 -19.02
C LYS A 28 -9.62 0.78 -19.90
N ALA A 29 -9.71 -0.40 -19.28
CA ALA A 29 -9.83 -1.69 -19.98
C ALA A 29 -11.24 -1.97 -20.53
N GLY A 30 -12.18 -1.02 -20.46
CA GLY A 30 -13.54 -1.14 -21.02
C GLY A 30 -14.54 -1.86 -20.09
N HIS A 31 -14.25 -1.97 -18.79
CA HIS A 31 -15.18 -2.54 -17.82
C HIS A 31 -16.04 -1.44 -17.18
N GLU A 32 -17.32 -1.75 -16.96
CA GLU A 32 -18.22 -0.90 -16.19
C GLU A 32 -18.03 -1.20 -14.69
N VAL A 33 -17.61 -0.20 -13.89
CA VAL A 33 -17.31 -0.38 -12.46
C VAL A 33 -18.23 0.49 -11.62
N LEU A 34 -19.06 -0.16 -10.79
CA LEU A 34 -19.86 0.48 -9.75
C LEU A 34 -19.14 0.34 -8.40
N ILE A 35 -18.83 1.46 -7.77
CA ILE A 35 -18.21 1.47 -6.43
C ILE A 35 -19.30 1.62 -5.38
N VAL A 36 -19.29 0.74 -4.37
CA VAL A 36 -20.22 0.72 -3.24
C VAL A 36 -19.44 0.76 -1.94
N GLY A 37 -19.62 1.80 -1.17
CA GLY A 37 -18.91 2.01 0.10
C GLY A 37 -19.30 3.32 0.78
N PRO A 38 -18.60 3.75 1.82
CA PRO A 38 -18.72 5.09 2.37
C PRO A 38 -18.36 6.14 1.32
N HIS A 39 -19.07 7.26 1.31
CA HIS A 39 -18.71 8.40 0.45
C HIS A 39 -17.44 9.04 1.00
N LEU A 40 -16.40 9.10 0.17
CA LEU A 40 -15.16 9.82 0.44
C LEU A 40 -15.08 11.00 -0.53
N SER A 41 -14.95 12.22 -0.02
CA SER A 41 -14.56 13.38 -0.83
C SER A 41 -13.05 13.54 -0.77
N GLU A 42 -12.43 13.93 -1.89
CA GLU A 42 -11.05 14.42 -1.89
C GLU A 42 -10.98 15.62 -0.92
N GLY A 43 -10.24 15.47 0.17
CA GLY A 43 -10.15 16.47 1.25
C GLY A 43 -10.75 16.04 2.59
N SER A 44 -11.36 14.86 2.71
CA SER A 44 -11.68 14.31 4.03
C SER A 44 -10.38 14.05 4.79
N ALA A 45 -10.31 14.58 6.04
CA ALA A 45 -9.10 14.57 6.84
C ALA A 45 -8.47 13.17 6.94
N LEU A 46 -7.16 13.10 6.67
CA LEU A 46 -6.36 11.89 6.73
C LEU A 46 -6.49 11.23 8.11
N GLY A 47 -7.10 10.03 8.16
CA GLY A 47 -7.18 9.22 9.37
C GLY A 47 -8.28 9.59 10.36
N GLU A 48 -9.20 10.49 10.05
CA GLU A 48 -10.32 10.80 10.93
C GLU A 48 -11.53 9.87 10.70
N SER A 49 -11.70 8.89 11.60
CA SER A 49 -13.02 8.29 11.82
C SER A 49 -14.00 9.36 12.30
N SER A 50 -15.26 9.34 11.84
CA SER A 50 -16.26 10.33 12.25
C SER A 50 -16.28 10.49 13.78
N GLY A 51 -16.41 11.73 14.29
CA GLY A 51 -16.37 12.00 15.72
C GLY A 51 -17.33 11.15 16.53
N LEU A 52 -18.46 10.74 15.91
CA LEU A 52 -19.44 9.84 16.49
C LEU A 52 -18.85 8.44 16.74
N ILE A 53 -18.13 7.87 15.77
CA ILE A 53 -17.49 6.56 15.89
C ILE A 53 -16.40 6.59 16.97
N LYS A 54 -15.57 7.64 16.99
CA LYS A 54 -14.55 7.84 18.04
C LYS A 54 -15.20 7.93 19.44
N ARG A 55 -16.32 8.65 19.55
CA ARG A 55 -17.07 8.79 20.80
C ARG A 55 -17.70 7.47 21.25
N LEU A 56 -18.31 6.72 20.32
CA LEU A 56 -18.89 5.40 20.57
C LEU A 56 -17.84 4.40 21.05
N LYS A 57 -16.69 4.35 20.36
CA LYS A 57 -15.56 3.47 20.72
C LYS A 57 -14.99 3.76 22.10
N ARG A 58 -15.04 5.03 22.55
CA ARG A 58 -14.57 5.43 23.89
C ARG A 58 -15.58 5.15 25.00
N MET A 59 -16.88 5.12 24.68
CA MET A 59 -17.97 4.94 25.65
C MET A 59 -18.40 3.49 25.86
N LEU A 60 -18.14 2.61 24.87
CA LEU A 60 -18.60 1.22 24.94
C LEU A 60 -17.47 0.28 25.39
N PRO A 61 -17.80 -0.78 26.15
CA PRO A 61 -16.88 -1.90 26.33
C PRO A 61 -16.43 -2.47 25.00
N GLY A 62 -15.13 -2.79 24.86
CA GLY A 62 -14.54 -3.21 23.57
C GLY A 62 -15.29 -4.37 22.89
N ALA A 63 -15.72 -5.37 23.67
CA ALA A 63 -16.51 -6.50 23.15
C ALA A 63 -17.86 -6.05 22.56
N LEU A 64 -18.56 -5.11 23.20
CA LEU A 64 -19.82 -4.60 22.69
C LEU A 64 -19.61 -3.77 21.40
N TYR A 65 -18.51 -3.04 21.33
CA TYR A 65 -18.13 -2.33 20.10
C TYR A 65 -17.90 -3.30 18.92
N GLU A 66 -17.23 -4.43 19.15
CA GLU A 66 -17.00 -5.47 18.12
C GLU A 66 -18.31 -6.11 17.65
N VAL A 67 -19.25 -6.36 18.57
CA VAL A 67 -20.60 -6.83 18.22
C VAL A 67 -21.35 -5.79 17.35
N LEU A 68 -21.26 -4.50 17.70
CA LEU A 68 -21.85 -3.43 16.88
C LEU A 68 -21.18 -3.31 15.51
N GLU A 69 -19.86 -3.53 15.43
CA GLU A 69 -19.13 -3.56 14.15
C GLU A 69 -19.60 -4.73 13.28
N PHE A 70 -19.88 -5.90 13.87
CA PHE A 70 -20.51 -7.02 13.19
C PHE A 70 -21.94 -6.69 12.72
N LEU A 71 -22.77 -6.08 13.60
CA LEU A 71 -24.13 -5.67 13.22
C LEU A 71 -24.15 -4.60 12.13
N TYR A 72 -23.15 -3.73 12.07
CA TYR A 72 -23.02 -2.79 10.95
C TYR A 72 -22.84 -3.49 9.60
N SER A 73 -22.31 -4.72 9.57
CA SER A 73 -22.18 -5.50 8.34
C SER A 73 -23.54 -5.88 7.73
N ILE A 74 -24.62 -5.90 8.54
CA ILE A 74 -25.99 -6.11 8.06
C ILE A 74 -26.45 -4.92 7.21
N ALA A 75 -26.18 -3.69 7.66
CA ALA A 75 -26.49 -2.49 6.88
C ALA A 75 -25.67 -2.43 5.57
N ALA A 76 -24.40 -2.87 5.64
CA ALA A 76 -23.54 -3.00 4.46
C ALA A 76 -24.10 -4.05 3.48
N LEU A 77 -24.57 -5.19 4.00
CA LEU A 77 -25.22 -6.25 3.21
C LEU A 77 -26.43 -5.72 2.44
N TRP A 78 -27.34 -5.00 3.12
CA TRP A 78 -28.55 -4.47 2.48
C TRP A 78 -28.22 -3.44 1.39
N ARG A 79 -27.27 -2.54 1.65
CA ARG A 79 -26.80 -1.54 0.69
C ARG A 79 -26.16 -2.20 -0.55
N LEU A 80 -25.28 -3.21 -0.30
CA LEU A 80 -24.65 -3.96 -1.38
C LEU A 80 -25.67 -4.75 -2.21
N ALA A 81 -26.60 -5.45 -1.54
CA ALA A 81 -27.64 -6.23 -2.21
C ALA A 81 -28.51 -5.35 -3.12
N ARG A 82 -28.95 -4.18 -2.63
CA ARG A 82 -29.73 -3.22 -3.43
C ARG A 82 -28.93 -2.73 -4.66
N ALA A 83 -27.67 -2.38 -4.48
CA ALA A 83 -26.80 -1.92 -5.56
C ALA A 83 -26.56 -3.04 -6.59
N ALA A 84 -26.26 -4.25 -6.12
CA ALA A 84 -26.04 -5.41 -6.97
C ALA A 84 -27.29 -5.80 -7.77
N TRP A 85 -28.45 -5.75 -7.15
CA TRP A 85 -29.71 -6.03 -7.83
C TRP A 85 -30.01 -5.05 -8.97
N ALA A 86 -29.74 -3.75 -8.74
CA ALA A 86 -29.93 -2.70 -9.75
C ALA A 86 -28.88 -2.77 -10.87
N PHE A 87 -27.62 -3.00 -10.51
CA PHE A 87 -26.48 -2.98 -11.42
C PHE A 87 -26.32 -4.27 -12.22
N LYS A 88 -26.73 -5.42 -11.66
CA LYS A 88 -26.56 -6.78 -12.22
C LYS A 88 -25.09 -7.04 -12.62
N PRO A 89 -24.17 -7.09 -11.64
CA PRO A 89 -22.75 -7.31 -11.92
C PRO A 89 -22.48 -8.72 -12.43
N ASP A 90 -21.41 -8.86 -13.24
CA ASP A 90 -20.84 -10.15 -13.64
C ASP A 90 -19.97 -10.75 -12.53
N ALA A 91 -19.37 -9.90 -11.67
CA ALA A 91 -18.59 -10.29 -10.51
C ALA A 91 -18.61 -9.19 -9.42
N ILE A 92 -18.40 -9.60 -8.18
CA ILE A 92 -18.16 -8.70 -7.04
C ILE A 92 -16.69 -8.74 -6.68
N TYR A 93 -16.05 -7.58 -6.66
CA TYR A 93 -14.72 -7.36 -6.09
C TYR A 93 -14.88 -6.68 -4.74
N GLU A 94 -14.48 -7.35 -3.66
CA GLU A 94 -14.61 -6.82 -2.31
C GLU A 94 -13.24 -6.63 -1.65
N ARG A 95 -12.99 -5.44 -1.13
CA ARG A 95 -11.85 -5.22 -0.26
C ARG A 95 -12.17 -5.74 1.12
N TYR A 96 -11.42 -6.75 1.56
CA TYR A 96 -11.59 -7.37 2.86
C TYR A 96 -11.58 -6.35 4.00
N ASN A 97 -12.51 -6.53 4.91
CA ASN A 97 -12.55 -5.84 6.19
C ASN A 97 -13.07 -6.81 7.25
N LEU A 98 -12.65 -6.62 8.52
CA LEU A 98 -13.07 -7.49 9.61
C LEU A 98 -14.60 -7.49 9.75
N HIS A 99 -15.20 -8.68 9.88
CA HIS A 99 -16.64 -8.93 9.98
C HIS A 99 -17.48 -8.50 8.75
N LEU A 100 -16.87 -8.21 7.61
CA LEU A 100 -17.60 -7.82 6.40
C LEU A 100 -17.99 -9.05 5.56
N HIS A 101 -19.18 -9.61 5.84
CA HIS A 101 -19.72 -10.77 5.13
C HIS A 101 -20.58 -10.42 3.91
N ALA A 102 -20.77 -9.12 3.61
CA ALA A 102 -21.74 -8.67 2.61
C ALA A 102 -21.49 -9.22 1.21
N GLY A 103 -20.23 -9.14 0.71
CA GLY A 103 -19.87 -9.66 -0.61
C GLY A 103 -20.16 -11.13 -0.76
N ARG A 104 -19.79 -11.94 0.24
CA ARG A 104 -20.03 -13.39 0.24
C ARG A 104 -21.51 -13.74 0.10
N PHE A 105 -22.39 -13.09 0.86
CA PHE A 105 -23.82 -13.39 0.80
C PHE A 105 -24.45 -12.91 -0.49
N VAL A 106 -24.11 -11.71 -0.95
CA VAL A 106 -24.70 -11.14 -2.19
C VAL A 106 -24.19 -11.91 -3.42
N ALA A 107 -22.89 -12.21 -3.51
CA ALA A 107 -22.33 -12.99 -4.62
C ALA A 107 -23.00 -14.36 -4.74
N ARG A 108 -23.16 -15.07 -3.60
CA ARG A 108 -23.84 -16.36 -3.55
C ARG A 108 -25.32 -16.26 -3.98
N ALA A 109 -26.03 -15.24 -3.50
CA ALA A 109 -27.44 -15.05 -3.83
C ALA A 109 -27.66 -14.71 -5.32
N MET A 110 -26.71 -14.03 -5.95
CA MET A 110 -26.76 -13.65 -7.36
C MET A 110 -26.12 -14.69 -8.30
N GLY A 111 -25.42 -15.70 -7.78
CA GLY A 111 -24.70 -16.68 -8.58
C GLY A 111 -23.50 -16.11 -9.34
N VAL A 112 -22.89 -15.02 -8.82
CA VAL A 112 -21.71 -14.38 -9.41
C VAL A 112 -20.46 -14.65 -8.56
N LYS A 113 -19.26 -14.52 -9.16
CA LYS A 113 -18.01 -14.71 -8.44
C LYS A 113 -17.72 -13.60 -7.44
N LEU A 114 -17.15 -13.97 -6.29
CA LEU A 114 -16.56 -13.06 -5.32
C LEU A 114 -15.04 -13.11 -5.42
N LEU A 115 -14.43 -11.99 -5.77
CA LEU A 115 -12.99 -11.75 -5.70
C LEU A 115 -12.70 -10.92 -4.45
N LEU A 116 -11.98 -11.49 -3.49
CA LEU A 116 -11.73 -10.86 -2.19
C LEU A 116 -10.29 -10.39 -2.07
N GLU A 117 -10.07 -9.08 -2.14
CA GLU A 117 -8.75 -8.46 -1.94
C GLU A 117 -8.40 -8.42 -0.46
N VAL A 118 -7.22 -8.94 -0.08
CA VAL A 118 -6.71 -8.92 1.29
C VAL A 118 -5.42 -8.09 1.35
N ASN A 119 -5.42 -7.04 2.18
CA ASN A 119 -4.28 -6.11 2.32
C ASN A 119 -3.60 -6.17 3.69
N ALA A 120 -4.24 -6.77 4.67
CA ALA A 120 -3.70 -6.99 6.01
C ALA A 120 -4.44 -8.14 6.70
N PRO A 121 -3.79 -8.88 7.60
CA PRO A 121 -4.42 -9.86 8.49
C PRO A 121 -5.03 -9.11 9.68
N LEU A 122 -6.22 -8.49 9.49
CA LEU A 122 -6.79 -7.53 10.42
C LEU A 122 -7.04 -8.08 11.82
N THR A 123 -7.31 -9.38 11.96
CA THR A 123 -7.46 -10.03 13.26
C THR A 123 -6.13 -10.03 14.02
N GLU A 124 -5.03 -10.45 13.38
CA GLU A 124 -3.70 -10.47 13.96
C GLU A 124 -3.18 -9.06 14.24
N GLU A 125 -3.37 -8.15 13.29
CA GLU A 125 -2.96 -6.76 13.42
C GLU A 125 -3.66 -6.09 14.63
N ARG A 126 -5.01 -6.18 14.71
CA ARG A 126 -5.75 -5.61 15.84
C ARG A 126 -5.42 -6.30 17.16
N ALA A 127 -5.14 -7.61 17.15
CA ALA A 127 -4.75 -8.35 18.35
C ALA A 127 -3.38 -7.90 18.88
N ALA A 128 -2.42 -7.63 17.98
CA ALA A 128 -1.08 -7.15 18.34
C ALA A 128 -1.11 -5.75 18.98
N TYR A 129 -1.98 -4.87 18.47
CA TYR A 129 -2.11 -3.49 18.97
C TYR A 129 -3.20 -3.31 20.05
N GLY A 130 -3.68 -4.39 20.67
CA GLY A 130 -4.61 -4.35 21.79
C GLY A 130 -6.04 -3.91 21.46
N GLY A 131 -6.39 -3.81 20.18
CA GLY A 131 -7.69 -3.32 19.71
C GLY A 131 -8.77 -4.40 19.56
N LEU A 132 -8.51 -5.67 19.95
CA LEU A 132 -9.43 -6.79 19.76
C LEU A 132 -9.65 -7.54 21.07
N LYS A 133 -10.91 -7.73 21.48
CA LYS A 133 -11.33 -8.45 22.70
C LYS A 133 -11.84 -9.85 22.38
N LEU A 134 -12.60 -10.02 21.29
CA LEU A 134 -13.22 -11.28 20.86
C LEU A 134 -12.37 -11.95 19.77
N LYS A 135 -11.13 -12.32 20.08
CA LYS A 135 -10.13 -12.82 19.13
C LYS A 135 -10.62 -14.08 18.36
N ASP A 136 -11.20 -15.05 19.08
CA ASP A 136 -11.67 -16.29 18.46
C ASP A 136 -12.85 -16.07 17.52
N PHE A 137 -13.75 -15.13 17.88
CA PHE A 137 -14.85 -14.71 17.03
C PHE A 137 -14.35 -14.00 15.76
N ALA A 138 -13.37 -13.12 15.90
CA ALA A 138 -12.75 -12.45 14.76
C ALA A 138 -12.06 -13.46 13.82
N ALA A 139 -11.25 -14.36 14.36
CA ALA A 139 -10.58 -15.42 13.60
C ALA A 139 -11.56 -16.38 12.91
N TRP A 140 -12.68 -16.71 13.57
CA TRP A 140 -13.76 -17.48 12.98
C TRP A 140 -14.41 -16.71 11.82
N SER A 141 -14.70 -15.43 12.02
CA SER A 141 -15.27 -14.54 10.99
C SER A 141 -14.36 -14.46 9.76
N ASP A 142 -13.05 -14.26 9.95
CA ASP A 142 -12.07 -14.21 8.87
C ASP A 142 -12.05 -15.50 8.05
N ARG A 143 -11.97 -16.65 8.74
CA ARG A 143 -12.03 -17.95 8.05
C ARG A 143 -13.29 -18.11 7.20
N LEU A 144 -14.44 -17.65 7.68
CA LEU A 144 -15.69 -17.74 6.92
C LEU A 144 -15.70 -16.80 5.71
N ILE A 145 -15.17 -15.60 5.85
CA ILE A 145 -15.09 -14.61 4.76
C ILE A 145 -14.13 -15.13 3.69
N TRP A 146 -12.89 -15.50 4.06
CA TRP A 146 -11.86 -15.90 3.12
C TRP A 146 -12.21 -17.21 2.40
N ARG A 147 -12.68 -18.24 3.12
CA ARG A 147 -13.14 -19.52 2.50
C ARG A 147 -14.38 -19.35 1.65
N GLY A 148 -15.17 -18.32 1.88
CA GLY A 148 -16.41 -18.05 1.16
C GLY A 148 -16.24 -17.32 -0.16
N ALA A 149 -15.02 -16.83 -0.47
CA ALA A 149 -14.71 -16.20 -1.74
C ALA A 149 -14.33 -17.24 -2.80
N ASP A 150 -14.63 -16.95 -4.07
CA ASP A 150 -14.17 -17.78 -5.21
C ASP A 150 -12.66 -17.64 -5.41
N TYR A 151 -12.13 -16.41 -5.25
CA TYR A 151 -10.72 -16.11 -5.23
C TYR A 151 -10.39 -15.15 -4.08
N VAL A 152 -9.28 -15.42 -3.40
CA VAL A 152 -8.69 -14.53 -2.39
C VAL A 152 -7.41 -13.95 -2.95
N LEU A 153 -7.30 -12.62 -2.93
CA LEU A 153 -6.26 -11.84 -3.61
C LEU A 153 -5.39 -11.11 -2.58
N PRO A 154 -4.46 -11.81 -1.89
CA PRO A 154 -3.51 -11.15 -1.00
C PRO A 154 -2.49 -10.33 -1.81
N VAL A 155 -2.05 -9.20 -1.23
CA VAL A 155 -1.12 -8.28 -1.91
C VAL A 155 0.35 -8.73 -1.82
N THR A 156 0.68 -9.77 -1.06
CA THR A 156 2.02 -10.38 -0.96
C THR A 156 1.90 -11.86 -0.68
N ASP A 157 2.94 -12.63 -1.00
CA ASP A 157 2.99 -14.05 -0.62
C ASP A 157 3.12 -14.22 0.90
N ALA A 158 3.81 -13.29 1.57
CA ALA A 158 3.84 -13.25 3.03
C ALA A 158 2.43 -13.13 3.65
N LEU A 159 1.54 -12.36 3.03
CA LEU A 159 0.13 -12.27 3.44
C LEU A 159 -0.68 -13.51 3.03
N ALA A 160 -0.34 -14.13 1.91
CA ALA A 160 -0.99 -15.37 1.46
C ALA A 160 -0.84 -16.50 2.48
N ASP A 161 0.24 -16.54 3.29
CA ASP A 161 0.40 -17.52 4.35
C ASP A 161 -0.70 -17.45 5.42
N TYR A 162 -1.18 -16.28 5.74
CA TYR A 162 -2.34 -16.12 6.64
C TYR A 162 -3.62 -16.67 6.02
N VAL A 163 -3.80 -16.46 4.72
CA VAL A 163 -4.94 -16.99 3.95
C VAL A 163 -4.87 -18.53 3.87
N ARG A 164 -3.69 -19.11 3.62
CA ARG A 164 -3.44 -20.56 3.65
C ARG A 164 -3.76 -21.16 5.02
N LYS A 165 -3.26 -20.54 6.10
CA LYS A 165 -3.54 -20.96 7.49
C LYS A 165 -5.02 -20.92 7.85
N ALA A 166 -5.80 -20.02 7.23
CA ALA A 166 -7.25 -20.00 7.38
C ALA A 166 -7.95 -21.15 6.63
N GLY A 167 -7.22 -21.92 5.81
CA GLY A 167 -7.71 -23.10 5.09
C GLY A 167 -8.39 -22.76 3.77
N VAL A 168 -7.98 -21.70 3.11
CA VAL A 168 -8.35 -21.42 1.72
C VAL A 168 -7.52 -22.32 0.80
N PRO A 169 -8.13 -23.03 -0.15
CA PRO A 169 -7.43 -23.87 -1.12
C PRO A 169 -6.47 -23.05 -2.00
N GLU A 170 -5.28 -23.60 -2.31
CA GLU A 170 -4.22 -22.90 -3.04
C GLU A 170 -4.70 -22.41 -4.42
N GLU A 171 -5.53 -23.18 -5.11
CA GLU A 171 -6.09 -22.82 -6.41
C GLU A 171 -7.04 -21.60 -6.38
N ARG A 172 -7.40 -21.13 -5.19
CA ARG A 172 -8.21 -19.92 -4.98
C ARG A 172 -7.38 -18.72 -4.49
N ILE A 173 -6.09 -18.93 -4.23
CA ILE A 173 -5.19 -17.85 -3.77
C ILE A 173 -4.43 -17.32 -4.97
N VAL A 174 -4.57 -16.03 -5.26
CA VAL A 174 -3.85 -15.35 -6.33
C VAL A 174 -3.20 -14.10 -5.77
N VAL A 175 -1.87 -14.11 -5.64
CA VAL A 175 -1.13 -12.96 -5.13
C VAL A 175 -1.12 -11.85 -6.18
N ILE A 176 -1.63 -10.67 -5.83
CA ILE A 176 -1.65 -9.50 -6.71
C ILE A 176 -1.00 -8.34 -5.95
N PRO A 177 0.30 -8.07 -6.16
CA PRO A 177 0.98 -6.94 -5.55
C PRO A 177 0.36 -5.61 -5.98
N ASN A 178 0.60 -4.56 -5.20
CA ASN A 178 0.26 -3.22 -5.65
C ASN A 178 0.96 -2.90 -6.96
N GLY A 179 0.36 -2.01 -7.74
CA GLY A 179 0.88 -1.57 -9.03
C GLY A 179 1.23 -0.08 -9.03
N VAL A 180 1.80 0.36 -10.13
CA VAL A 180 2.06 1.76 -10.43
C VAL A 180 1.51 2.11 -11.82
N ASP A 181 1.10 3.36 -12.01
CA ASP A 181 0.84 3.92 -13.34
C ASP A 181 2.14 4.50 -13.89
N LEU A 182 2.79 3.79 -14.82
CA LEU A 182 4.07 4.20 -15.41
C LEU A 182 3.99 5.53 -16.16
N ALA A 183 2.79 5.93 -16.63
CA ALA A 183 2.60 7.20 -17.32
C ALA A 183 2.77 8.40 -16.37
N MET A 184 2.55 8.21 -15.06
CA MET A 184 2.77 9.24 -14.05
C MET A 184 4.25 9.40 -13.65
N TYR A 185 5.12 8.45 -14.04
CA TYR A 185 6.53 8.40 -13.63
C TYR A 185 7.44 8.20 -14.86
N PRO A 186 7.77 9.25 -15.61
CA PRO A 186 8.59 9.16 -16.83
C PRO A 186 10.06 8.77 -16.57
N GLY A 187 10.42 8.59 -15.31
CA GLY A 187 11.77 8.22 -14.87
C GLY A 187 12.66 9.44 -14.67
N ARG A 188 13.96 9.25 -14.84
CA ARG A 188 14.99 10.29 -14.58
C ARG A 188 14.96 11.47 -15.55
N VAL A 189 14.19 11.41 -16.62
CA VAL A 189 14.09 12.51 -17.61
C VAL A 189 13.66 13.82 -16.99
N GLU A 190 12.78 13.79 -15.98
CA GLU A 190 12.29 14.99 -15.29
C GLU A 190 13.03 15.30 -13.98
N HIS A 191 14.07 14.55 -13.63
CA HIS A 191 14.73 14.66 -12.33
C HIS A 191 15.28 16.06 -12.06
N GLU A 192 16.11 16.59 -12.96
CA GLU A 192 16.71 17.91 -12.78
C GLU A 192 15.65 19.02 -12.83
N ALA A 193 14.65 18.91 -13.72
CA ALA A 193 13.54 19.87 -13.78
C ALA A 193 12.71 19.85 -12.49
N ALA A 194 12.49 18.69 -11.88
CA ALA A 194 11.79 18.56 -10.62
C ALA A 194 12.60 19.18 -9.46
N LYS A 195 13.93 18.96 -9.42
CA LYS A 195 14.80 19.62 -8.44
C LYS A 195 14.77 21.15 -8.59
N ALA A 196 14.92 21.66 -9.80
CA ALA A 196 14.85 23.10 -10.07
C ALA A 196 13.51 23.70 -9.61
N ARG A 197 12.38 23.04 -9.94
CA ARG A 197 11.04 23.45 -9.51
C ARG A 197 10.88 23.53 -7.99
N LEU A 198 11.58 22.68 -7.25
CA LEU A 198 11.52 22.61 -5.78
C LEU A 198 12.63 23.42 -5.09
N GLY A 199 13.54 24.07 -5.87
CA GLY A 199 14.70 24.80 -5.34
C GLY A 199 15.75 23.89 -4.73
N LEU A 200 15.95 22.69 -5.28
CA LEU A 200 16.85 21.66 -4.76
C LEU A 200 18.03 21.38 -5.70
N ASP A 201 18.36 22.32 -6.59
CA ASP A 201 19.49 22.20 -7.51
C ASP A 201 20.78 21.92 -6.75
N GLY A 202 21.59 20.98 -7.26
CA GLY A 202 22.86 20.59 -6.68
C GLY A 202 22.76 19.86 -5.33
N LYS A 203 21.55 19.56 -4.82
CA LYS A 203 21.36 18.77 -3.60
C LYS A 203 21.28 17.29 -3.90
N VAL A 204 21.74 16.46 -2.95
CA VAL A 204 21.40 15.02 -2.91
C VAL A 204 20.14 14.87 -2.05
N VAL A 205 19.02 14.55 -2.68
CA VAL A 205 17.70 14.54 -2.06
C VAL A 205 17.36 13.15 -1.53
N LEU A 206 17.26 13.04 -0.20
CA LEU A 206 16.73 11.87 0.50
C LEU A 206 15.22 12.05 0.64
N GLY A 207 14.41 11.21 0.00
CA GLY A 207 12.98 11.40 -0.10
C GLY A 207 12.14 10.33 0.60
N PHE A 208 11.10 10.74 1.29
CA PHE A 208 10.06 9.86 1.85
C PHE A 208 8.68 10.39 1.47
N VAL A 209 7.78 9.49 1.04
CA VAL A 209 6.37 9.83 0.77
C VAL A 209 5.47 9.00 1.68
N GLY A 210 4.46 9.63 2.28
CA GLY A 210 3.37 8.94 2.97
C GLY A 210 2.94 9.56 4.28
N PHE A 211 2.03 8.89 4.96
CA PHE A 211 1.55 9.31 6.28
C PHE A 211 2.64 9.08 7.33
N VAL A 212 3.09 10.17 7.98
CA VAL A 212 4.20 10.16 8.93
C VAL A 212 3.77 9.54 10.26
N ARG A 213 4.43 8.43 10.64
CA ARG A 213 4.20 7.69 11.88
C ARG A 213 5.50 7.47 12.64
N ASP A 214 5.42 7.29 13.94
CA ASP A 214 6.54 7.08 14.86
C ASP A 214 7.43 5.87 14.47
N TRP A 215 6.82 4.78 14.01
CA TRP A 215 7.49 3.56 13.62
C TRP A 215 8.22 3.61 12.26
N HIS A 216 8.13 4.73 11.52
CA HIS A 216 8.79 4.86 10.21
C HIS A 216 10.31 5.07 10.28
N GLY A 217 10.90 5.25 11.48
CA GLY A 217 12.36 5.40 11.63
C GLY A 217 12.94 6.71 11.08
N LEU A 218 12.10 7.70 10.77
CA LEU A 218 12.54 8.99 10.22
C LEU A 218 13.47 9.80 11.13
N PRO A 219 13.40 9.73 12.48
CA PRO A 219 14.36 10.43 13.34
C PRO A 219 15.82 10.06 13.07
N GLN A 220 16.14 8.79 12.78
CA GLN A 220 17.50 8.35 12.46
C GLN A 220 18.02 8.99 11.16
N ILE A 221 17.13 9.20 10.18
CA ILE A 221 17.48 9.83 8.91
C ILE A 221 17.71 11.33 9.10
N ILE A 222 16.92 11.99 9.95
CA ILE A 222 17.15 13.39 10.35
C ILE A 222 18.51 13.54 11.03
N ASP A 223 18.85 12.65 11.97
CA ASP A 223 20.14 12.65 12.67
C ASP A 223 21.31 12.42 11.69
N PHE A 224 21.15 11.51 10.72
CA PHE A 224 22.16 11.29 9.68
C PHE A 224 22.39 12.55 8.84
N VAL A 225 21.34 13.24 8.39
CA VAL A 225 21.48 14.49 7.61
C VAL A 225 22.15 15.59 8.42
N ALA A 226 21.89 15.68 9.73
CA ALA A 226 22.51 16.65 10.63
C ALA A 226 24.01 16.39 10.82
N GLN A 227 24.44 15.13 10.81
CA GLN A 227 25.86 14.73 10.97
C GLN A 227 26.67 14.93 9.67
N ARG A 228 26.06 14.74 8.50
CA ARG A 228 26.74 14.81 7.19
C ARG A 228 26.69 16.21 6.59
N ARG A 229 27.34 17.18 7.27
CA ARG A 229 27.46 18.57 6.80
C ARG A 229 28.46 18.76 5.65
N ASP A 230 29.26 17.75 5.41
CA ASP A 230 30.26 17.66 4.32
C ASP A 230 29.60 17.49 2.93
N LEU A 231 28.36 17.02 2.88
CA LEU A 231 27.60 16.80 1.65
C LEU A 231 26.40 17.76 1.53
N PRO A 232 25.97 18.12 0.32
CA PRO A 232 24.78 18.94 0.09
C PRO A 232 23.49 18.12 0.20
N LEU A 233 23.32 17.41 1.32
CA LEU A 233 22.13 16.57 1.56
C LEU A 233 20.91 17.43 1.83
N TYR A 234 19.75 16.97 1.34
CA TYR A 234 18.45 17.53 1.65
C TYR A 234 17.43 16.42 1.94
N LEU A 235 16.77 16.47 3.09
CA LEU A 235 15.70 15.54 3.44
C LEU A 235 14.34 16.13 3.07
N LEU A 236 13.62 15.44 2.18
CA LEU A 236 12.29 15.84 1.72
C LEU A 236 11.25 14.81 2.14
N ILE A 237 10.45 15.13 3.15
CA ILE A 237 9.35 14.31 3.64
C ILE A 237 8.06 14.85 3.04
N VAL A 238 7.46 14.07 2.12
CA VAL A 238 6.22 14.43 1.40
C VAL A 238 5.05 13.74 2.06
N GLY A 239 4.26 14.49 2.79
CA GLY A 239 3.11 13.98 3.53
C GLY A 239 2.94 14.62 4.90
N ASP A 240 1.88 14.19 5.58
CA ASP A 240 1.51 14.64 6.91
C ASP A 240 1.32 13.43 7.82
N GLY A 241 1.16 13.64 9.13
CA GLY A 241 0.89 12.54 10.06
C GLY A 241 1.04 12.91 11.52
N LEU A 242 0.74 11.94 12.37
CA LEU A 242 0.69 12.14 13.82
C LEU A 242 2.06 12.50 14.44
N ASP A 243 3.16 12.06 13.81
CA ASP A 243 4.51 12.29 14.30
C ASP A 243 5.19 13.55 13.71
N ARG A 244 4.50 14.30 12.85
CA ARG A 244 5.05 15.48 12.15
C ARG A 244 5.63 16.50 13.11
N ALA A 245 4.88 16.91 14.12
CA ALA A 245 5.32 17.92 15.08
C ALA A 245 6.62 17.52 15.81
N ARG A 246 6.77 16.22 16.13
CA ARG A 246 7.98 15.68 16.76
C ARG A 246 9.18 15.75 15.81
N LEU A 247 8.98 15.43 14.53
CA LEU A 247 10.04 15.51 13.53
C LEU A 247 10.46 16.96 13.25
N GLU A 248 9.50 17.89 13.15
CA GLU A 248 9.76 19.33 12.99
C GLU A 248 10.55 19.89 14.19
N ALA A 249 10.19 19.49 15.42
CA ALA A 249 10.94 19.86 16.62
C ALA A 249 12.39 19.31 16.58
N ARG A 250 12.58 18.05 16.11
CA ARG A 250 13.92 17.46 15.97
C ARG A 250 14.78 18.18 14.91
N ILE A 251 14.19 18.55 13.78
CA ILE A 251 14.85 19.34 12.72
C ILE A 251 15.31 20.70 13.28
N ALA A 252 14.45 21.36 14.05
CA ALA A 252 14.76 22.65 14.69
C ALA A 252 15.86 22.52 15.75
N GLU A 253 15.80 21.51 16.62
CA GLU A 253 16.82 21.20 17.66
C GLU A 253 18.21 21.00 17.05
N LEU A 254 18.30 20.31 15.91
CA LEU A 254 19.54 20.03 15.21
C LEU A 254 20.02 21.17 14.30
N GLY A 255 19.23 22.24 14.16
CA GLY A 255 19.55 23.41 13.35
C GLY A 255 19.74 23.08 11.85
N ILE A 256 18.90 22.19 11.30
CA ILE A 256 18.96 21.77 9.89
C ILE A 256 17.71 22.15 9.09
N GLY A 257 17.01 23.21 9.50
CA GLY A 257 15.78 23.66 8.79
C GLY A 257 16.00 24.08 7.33
N ASP A 258 17.24 24.44 6.96
CA ASP A 258 17.67 24.70 5.59
C ASP A 258 17.99 23.43 4.77
N ARG A 259 18.00 22.26 5.42
CA ARG A 259 18.38 20.96 4.85
C ARG A 259 17.30 19.89 4.99
N ALA A 260 16.16 20.22 5.59
CA ALA A 260 15.05 19.30 5.77
C ALA A 260 13.70 20.02 5.67
N ARG A 261 12.74 19.40 5.00
CA ARG A 261 11.37 19.92 4.84
C ARG A 261 10.35 18.80 4.96
N ILE A 262 9.28 19.07 5.72
CA ILE A 262 8.06 18.27 5.74
C ILE A 262 6.98 19.09 5.02
N THR A 263 6.45 18.56 3.91
CA THR A 263 5.54 19.35 3.05
C THR A 263 4.15 19.50 3.65
N GLY A 264 3.73 18.61 4.55
CA GLY A 264 2.33 18.40 4.85
C GLY A 264 1.62 17.65 3.72
N PHE A 265 0.30 17.70 3.72
CA PHE A 265 -0.51 17.07 2.67
C PHE A 265 -0.18 17.63 1.29
N VAL A 266 0.03 16.73 0.34
CA VAL A 266 0.25 17.04 -1.07
C VAL A 266 -0.81 16.32 -1.90
N PRO A 267 -1.51 17.00 -2.84
CA PRO A 267 -2.44 16.35 -3.76
C PRO A 267 -1.79 15.21 -4.53
N ARG A 268 -2.51 14.12 -4.75
CA ARG A 268 -2.00 12.92 -5.43
C ARG A 268 -1.37 13.23 -6.79
N THR A 269 -1.93 14.18 -7.53
CA THR A 269 -1.44 14.61 -8.86
C THR A 269 -0.08 15.30 -8.81
N GLU A 270 0.33 15.83 -7.66
CA GLU A 270 1.61 16.50 -7.47
C GLU A 270 2.71 15.58 -6.92
N VAL A 271 2.34 14.48 -6.27
CA VAL A 271 3.29 13.51 -5.68
C VAL A 271 4.39 13.07 -6.67
N PRO A 272 4.09 12.78 -7.95
CA PRO A 272 5.13 12.39 -8.91
C PRO A 272 6.25 13.41 -9.08
N VAL A 273 5.96 14.72 -9.01
CA VAL A 273 6.98 15.78 -9.11
C VAL A 273 7.95 15.72 -7.93
N TYR A 274 7.43 15.48 -6.73
CA TYR A 274 8.28 15.34 -5.55
C TYR A 274 9.15 14.10 -5.63
N ILE A 275 8.57 12.96 -6.03
CA ILE A 275 9.31 11.70 -6.17
C ILE A 275 10.38 11.81 -7.27
N ALA A 276 10.08 12.49 -8.37
CA ALA A 276 11.05 12.72 -9.44
C ALA A 276 12.30 13.48 -8.97
N ALA A 277 12.20 14.31 -7.92
CA ALA A 277 13.33 15.03 -7.34
C ALA A 277 14.20 14.17 -6.40
N PHE A 278 13.78 12.95 -6.02
CA PHE A 278 14.54 12.11 -5.10
C PHE A 278 15.76 11.46 -5.78
N ASP A 279 16.91 11.57 -5.16
CA ASP A 279 18.09 10.77 -5.49
C ASP A 279 18.03 9.40 -4.78
N VAL A 280 17.65 9.42 -3.50
CA VAL A 280 17.50 8.24 -2.67
C VAL A 280 16.09 8.23 -2.10
N ALA A 281 15.34 7.18 -2.38
CA ALA A 281 13.97 7.01 -1.90
C ALA A 281 13.93 6.05 -0.71
N LEU A 282 13.21 6.45 0.33
CA LEU A 282 13.28 5.83 1.65
C LEU A 282 12.01 5.04 1.97
N GLN A 283 12.17 3.74 2.23
CA GLN A 283 11.20 2.87 2.86
C GLN A 283 11.80 2.32 4.16
N PRO A 284 11.94 3.14 5.23
CA PRO A 284 12.78 2.76 6.37
C PRO A 284 12.13 1.74 7.30
N ALA A 285 10.81 1.54 7.20
CA ALA A 285 10.11 0.49 7.91
C ALA A 285 8.88 0.01 7.13
N VAL A 286 8.47 -1.23 7.36
CA VAL A 286 7.31 -1.87 6.73
C VAL A 286 6.72 -2.93 7.66
N THR A 287 5.41 -3.15 7.58
CA THR A 287 4.78 -4.33 8.22
C THR A 287 5.06 -5.59 7.38
N ALA A 288 5.16 -6.73 8.03
CA ALA A 288 5.62 -7.99 7.41
C ALA A 288 4.74 -8.50 6.25
N TRP A 289 3.54 -7.95 6.09
CA TRP A 289 2.55 -8.37 5.08
C TRP A 289 2.25 -7.31 4.02
N ALA A 290 2.75 -6.08 4.18
CA ALA A 290 2.37 -4.97 3.30
C ALA A 290 3.03 -5.07 1.92
N SER A 291 2.31 -4.60 0.90
CA SER A 291 2.85 -4.21 -0.41
C SER A 291 2.84 -2.68 -0.49
N PRO A 292 3.96 -1.99 -0.19
CA PRO A 292 3.95 -0.53 -0.10
C PRO A 292 3.79 0.12 -1.48
N LEU A 293 2.75 0.91 -1.69
CA LEU A 293 2.50 1.64 -2.95
C LEU A 293 3.71 2.48 -3.37
N LYS A 294 4.26 3.26 -2.43
CA LYS A 294 5.39 4.16 -2.67
C LYS A 294 6.62 3.44 -3.21
N LEU A 295 6.79 2.14 -2.88
CA LEU A 295 7.92 1.35 -3.37
C LEU A 295 7.92 1.27 -4.90
N PHE A 296 6.76 0.93 -5.48
CA PHE A 296 6.59 0.84 -6.93
C PHE A 296 6.70 2.22 -7.60
N GLU A 297 6.26 3.27 -6.93
CA GLU A 297 6.38 4.66 -7.40
C GLU A 297 7.85 5.11 -7.43
N TYR A 298 8.62 4.79 -6.39
CA TYR A 298 10.06 5.07 -6.33
C TYR A 298 10.83 4.35 -7.44
N LEU A 299 10.54 3.06 -7.63
CA LEU A 299 11.15 2.27 -8.70
C LEU A 299 10.78 2.84 -10.08
N ALA A 300 9.51 3.17 -10.31
CA ALA A 300 9.05 3.77 -11.57
C ALA A 300 9.71 5.12 -11.86
N ALA A 301 9.96 5.92 -10.84
CA ALA A 301 10.69 7.19 -10.97
C ALA A 301 12.21 7.00 -11.21
N GLY A 302 12.74 5.79 -11.01
CA GLY A 302 14.17 5.51 -11.15
C GLY A 302 15.01 6.00 -9.96
N CYS A 303 14.41 6.07 -8.77
CA CYS A 303 15.12 6.41 -7.54
C CYS A 303 15.95 5.23 -7.03
N ALA A 304 17.11 5.49 -6.42
CA ALA A 304 17.81 4.48 -5.65
C ALA A 304 17.05 4.23 -4.35
N VAL A 305 16.64 2.98 -4.09
CA VAL A 305 15.77 2.63 -2.98
C VAL A 305 16.57 2.05 -1.80
N ILE A 306 16.28 2.51 -0.58
CA ILE A 306 16.66 1.85 0.67
C ILE A 306 15.39 1.29 1.30
N ALA A 307 15.38 -0.01 1.64
CA ALA A 307 14.26 -0.69 2.26
C ALA A 307 14.71 -1.74 3.28
N PRO A 308 13.86 -2.13 4.27
CA PRO A 308 14.21 -3.20 5.19
C PRO A 308 14.27 -4.55 4.48
N ASP A 309 15.19 -5.40 4.91
CA ASP A 309 15.34 -6.76 4.42
C ASP A 309 14.26 -7.67 5.02
N ALA A 310 13.02 -7.45 4.62
CA ALA A 310 11.85 -8.19 5.03
C ALA A 310 11.35 -9.12 3.92
N ARG A 311 10.69 -10.24 4.29
CA ARG A 311 10.22 -11.25 3.33
C ARG A 311 9.37 -10.63 2.20
N ASN A 312 8.38 -9.81 2.54
CA ASN A 312 7.51 -9.14 1.58
C ASN A 312 8.24 -8.14 0.67
N ILE A 313 9.32 -7.53 1.15
CA ILE A 313 10.18 -6.66 0.34
C ILE A 313 11.02 -7.48 -0.64
N ARG A 314 11.56 -8.63 -0.20
CA ARG A 314 12.30 -9.57 -1.06
C ARG A 314 11.45 -10.20 -2.18
N GLU A 315 10.13 -10.18 -2.07
CA GLU A 315 9.22 -10.59 -3.16
C GLU A 315 9.35 -9.64 -4.39
N VAL A 316 9.76 -8.40 -4.15
CA VAL A 316 9.90 -7.36 -5.18
C VAL A 316 11.37 -7.06 -5.44
N LEU A 317 12.17 -6.82 -4.42
CA LEU A 317 13.53 -6.29 -4.49
C LEU A 317 14.61 -7.33 -4.21
N THR A 318 15.77 -7.15 -4.85
CA THR A 318 17.00 -7.92 -4.62
C THR A 318 18.10 -6.98 -4.15
N HIS A 319 18.71 -7.28 -2.99
CA HIS A 319 19.79 -6.49 -2.42
C HIS A 319 20.95 -6.30 -3.39
N GLN A 320 21.49 -5.07 -3.47
CA GLN A 320 22.59 -4.63 -4.34
C GLN A 320 22.35 -4.73 -5.87
N ARG A 321 21.20 -5.30 -6.28
CA ARG A 321 20.83 -5.35 -7.68
C ARG A 321 19.93 -4.18 -8.07
N ASP A 322 18.82 -4.01 -7.36
CA ASP A 322 17.78 -3.00 -7.64
C ASP A 322 17.43 -2.12 -6.43
N ALA A 323 17.98 -2.41 -5.25
CA ALA A 323 17.87 -1.63 -4.03
C ALA A 323 19.01 -1.95 -3.05
N LEU A 324 19.20 -1.13 -2.00
CA LEU A 324 19.91 -1.52 -0.80
C LEU A 324 18.91 -1.97 0.26
N LEU A 325 19.02 -3.23 0.68
CA LEU A 325 18.23 -3.78 1.78
C LEU A 325 19.08 -3.82 3.04
N PHE A 326 18.49 -3.45 4.18
CA PHE A 326 19.15 -3.45 5.49
C PHE A 326 18.36 -4.29 6.50
N ASP A 327 19.05 -4.92 7.44
CA ASP A 327 18.40 -5.63 8.55
C ASP A 327 17.70 -4.61 9.47
N PRO A 328 16.37 -4.67 9.62
CA PRO A 328 15.64 -3.74 10.49
C PRO A 328 15.98 -3.89 11.98
N ALA A 329 16.63 -4.97 12.39
CA ALA A 329 17.13 -5.17 13.75
C ALA A 329 18.49 -4.47 13.99
N ASP A 330 19.18 -4.07 12.91
CA ASP A 330 20.48 -3.39 12.96
C ASP A 330 20.38 -1.95 12.42
N ALA A 331 20.22 -0.99 13.33
CA ALA A 331 20.17 0.43 13.01
C ALA A 331 21.43 0.94 12.27
N GLY A 332 22.58 0.31 12.47
CA GLY A 332 23.83 0.66 11.78
C GLY A 332 23.78 0.38 10.29
N GLN A 333 23.07 -0.67 9.87
CA GLN A 333 22.94 -1.00 8.44
C GLN A 333 22.10 0.02 7.65
N LEU A 334 21.07 0.62 8.27
CA LEU A 334 20.34 1.73 7.65
C LEU A 334 21.28 2.92 7.41
N VAL A 335 22.05 3.30 8.43
CA VAL A 335 23.02 4.41 8.36
C VAL A 335 24.09 4.12 7.30
N GLU A 336 24.61 2.90 7.25
CA GLU A 336 25.60 2.50 6.23
C GLU A 336 25.00 2.52 4.81
N SER A 337 23.76 2.09 4.64
CA SER A 337 23.05 2.16 3.35
C SER A 337 22.85 3.61 2.90
N LEU A 338 22.48 4.50 3.83
CA LEU A 338 22.39 5.94 3.58
C LEU A 338 23.75 6.52 3.17
N ARG A 339 24.82 6.20 3.95
CA ARG A 339 26.18 6.65 3.65
C ARG A 339 26.60 6.25 2.24
N ARG A 340 26.47 4.97 1.90
CA ARG A 340 26.84 4.45 0.57
C ARG A 340 26.11 5.16 -0.56
N LEU A 341 24.79 5.32 -0.46
CA LEU A 341 24.04 6.01 -1.52
C LEU A 341 24.30 7.52 -1.56
N CYS A 342 24.75 8.14 -0.48
CA CYS A 342 25.15 9.54 -0.51
C CYS A 342 26.54 9.74 -1.11
N ASP A 343 27.49 8.83 -0.83
CA ASP A 343 28.89 8.95 -1.23
C ASP A 343 29.18 8.36 -2.63
N GLU A 344 28.36 7.41 -3.13
CA GLU A 344 28.59 6.65 -4.35
C GLU A 344 27.52 6.99 -5.44
N PRO A 345 27.69 8.07 -6.25
CA PRO A 345 26.71 8.46 -7.27
C PRO A 345 26.48 7.37 -8.34
N GLU A 346 27.52 6.65 -8.76
CA GLU A 346 27.38 5.57 -9.75
C GLU A 346 26.53 4.41 -9.19
N LEU A 347 26.62 4.12 -7.89
CA LEU A 347 25.76 3.13 -7.23
C LEU A 347 24.31 3.59 -7.25
N ARG A 348 24.04 4.87 -6.96
CA ARG A 348 22.68 5.43 -7.03
C ARG A 348 22.08 5.29 -8.41
N GLU A 349 22.80 5.71 -9.46
CA GLU A 349 22.33 5.62 -10.85
C GLU A 349 22.03 4.17 -11.22
N ARG A 350 22.97 3.27 -10.98
CA ARG A 350 22.83 1.85 -11.30
C ARG A 350 21.62 1.22 -10.62
N LEU A 351 21.43 1.45 -9.31
CA LEU A 351 20.28 0.89 -8.57
C LEU A 351 18.96 1.49 -9.04
N GLY A 352 18.92 2.79 -9.31
CA GLY A 352 17.74 3.46 -9.84
C GLY A 352 17.32 2.94 -11.22
N GLU A 353 18.27 2.76 -12.13
CA GLU A 353 18.03 2.17 -13.45
C GLU A 353 17.53 0.73 -13.36
N GLN A 354 18.18 -0.10 -12.54
CA GLN A 354 17.76 -1.49 -12.35
C GLN A 354 16.39 -1.60 -11.71
N GLY A 355 16.09 -0.74 -10.72
CA GLY A 355 14.78 -0.65 -10.09
C GLY A 355 13.69 -0.25 -11.09
N ARG A 356 13.95 0.74 -11.94
CA ARG A 356 13.02 1.12 -13.01
C ARG A 356 12.81 0.00 -14.03
N ARG A 357 13.87 -0.64 -14.48
CA ARG A 357 13.81 -1.78 -15.40
C ARG A 357 12.95 -2.91 -14.81
N LEU A 358 13.15 -3.22 -13.52
CA LEU A 358 12.36 -4.21 -12.79
C LEU A 358 10.84 -3.97 -12.90
N VAL A 359 10.39 -2.73 -12.73
CA VAL A 359 8.95 -2.39 -12.77
C VAL A 359 8.40 -2.43 -14.20
N ILE A 360 9.24 -2.16 -15.21
CA ILE A 360 8.87 -2.23 -16.63
C ILE A 360 8.78 -3.70 -17.09
N GLU A 361 9.72 -4.54 -16.69
CA GLU A 361 9.82 -5.94 -17.12
C GLU A 361 8.88 -6.87 -16.35
N ARG A 362 8.56 -6.54 -15.10
CA ARG A 362 7.64 -7.31 -14.24
C ARG A 362 6.25 -6.67 -14.21
N PRO A 363 5.20 -7.46 -14.01
CA PRO A 363 3.81 -7.01 -14.11
C PRO A 363 3.34 -6.19 -12.88
N PHE A 364 4.11 -5.18 -12.46
CA PHE A 364 3.79 -4.32 -11.33
C PHE A 364 3.03 -3.06 -11.75
N THR A 365 2.03 -3.20 -12.63
CA THR A 365 1.20 -2.10 -13.10
C THR A 365 -0.28 -2.30 -12.76
N TRP A 366 -1.01 -1.20 -12.63
CA TRP A 366 -2.45 -1.27 -12.39
C TRP A 366 -3.20 -1.89 -13.57
N GLU A 367 -2.71 -1.70 -14.80
CA GLU A 367 -3.25 -2.33 -16.00
C GLU A 367 -3.13 -3.86 -15.95
N HIS A 368 -1.98 -4.36 -15.51
CA HIS A 368 -1.80 -5.80 -15.31
C HIS A 368 -2.75 -6.34 -14.23
N ASN A 369 -2.84 -5.65 -13.08
CA ASN A 369 -3.72 -6.06 -11.99
C ASN A 369 -5.19 -6.08 -12.44
N ALA A 370 -5.62 -5.06 -13.20
CA ALA A 370 -6.97 -5.02 -13.78
C ALA A 370 -7.21 -6.18 -14.76
N ALA A 371 -6.24 -6.55 -15.59
CA ALA A 371 -6.34 -7.68 -16.50
C ALA A 371 -6.45 -9.02 -15.75
N VAL A 372 -5.69 -9.20 -14.65
CA VAL A 372 -5.80 -10.38 -13.78
C VAL A 372 -7.20 -10.45 -13.15
N VAL A 373 -7.66 -9.35 -12.55
CA VAL A 373 -9.01 -9.26 -11.93
C VAL A 373 -10.10 -9.58 -12.97
N ALA A 374 -10.02 -8.98 -14.16
CA ALA A 374 -10.97 -9.22 -15.23
C ALA A 374 -11.01 -10.69 -15.69
N ARG A 375 -9.84 -11.33 -15.80
CA ARG A 375 -9.73 -12.76 -16.14
C ARG A 375 -10.38 -13.65 -15.08
N LEU A 376 -10.12 -13.39 -13.80
CA LEU A 376 -10.71 -14.15 -12.69
C LEU A 376 -12.22 -13.95 -12.59
N ALA A 377 -12.72 -12.76 -12.95
CA ALA A 377 -14.14 -12.40 -12.92
C ALA A 377 -14.97 -13.10 -14.02
N GLN A 378 -14.36 -13.60 -15.10
CA GLN A 378 -15.10 -14.21 -16.22
C GLN A 378 -15.98 -15.39 -15.78
N PRO A 379 -17.25 -15.45 -16.22
CA PRO A 379 -18.08 -16.62 -16.02
C PRO A 379 -17.48 -17.83 -16.72
N GLY A 380 -17.40 -18.98 -16.05
CA GLY A 380 -16.96 -20.25 -16.67
C GLY A 380 -15.46 -20.39 -16.92
N GLY A 381 -14.62 -19.46 -16.47
CA GLY A 381 -13.16 -19.62 -16.48
C GLY A 381 -12.78 -20.88 -15.68
N THR A 382 -12.35 -21.93 -16.38
CA THR A 382 -11.77 -23.13 -15.79
C THR A 382 -10.69 -22.73 -14.79
N ARG A 383 -10.63 -23.42 -13.65
CA ARG A 383 -9.57 -23.36 -12.66
C ARG A 383 -8.24 -23.54 -13.39
N ALA A 384 -7.68 -22.43 -13.88
CA ALA A 384 -6.36 -22.43 -14.48
C ALA A 384 -5.37 -22.73 -13.37
N SER A 385 -4.57 -23.76 -13.53
CA SER A 385 -3.34 -23.92 -12.77
C SER A 385 -2.54 -22.64 -12.96
N THR A 386 -2.61 -21.76 -12.00
CA THR A 386 -1.75 -20.58 -11.93
C THR A 386 -0.35 -21.06 -11.59
N GLY A 387 0.39 -21.44 -12.62
CA GLY A 387 1.83 -21.45 -12.54
C GLY A 387 2.25 -20.06 -12.05
N ILE A 388 2.93 -20.06 -10.92
CA ILE A 388 3.59 -18.88 -10.35
C ILE A 388 4.43 -18.26 -11.47
N VAL A 389 3.99 -17.12 -11.99
CA VAL A 389 4.84 -16.29 -12.84
C VAL A 389 5.89 -15.69 -11.90
N GLY A 390 7.02 -16.40 -11.74
CA GLY A 390 8.09 -15.88 -10.91
C GLY A 390 9.02 -16.91 -10.26
N GLN A 391 9.15 -18.11 -10.82
CA GLN A 391 10.39 -18.88 -10.60
C GLN A 391 11.24 -18.80 -11.87
N GLY A 392 11.87 -17.63 -12.06
CA GLY A 392 13.14 -17.58 -12.76
C GLY A 392 14.14 -18.36 -11.91
N GLU A 393 14.76 -19.37 -12.55
CA GLU A 393 15.81 -20.20 -12.00
C GLU A 393 16.78 -19.37 -11.16
N ARG A 394 16.97 -19.80 -9.93
CA ARG A 394 18.06 -19.30 -9.08
C ARG A 394 19.33 -19.99 -9.56
N PRO A 395 20.42 -19.24 -9.85
CA PRO A 395 21.74 -19.80 -9.82
C PRO A 395 22.20 -20.06 -8.37
#